data_27db7e1c54f1255db6229e67e41071b6
#
_entry.id   27db7e1c54f1255db6229e67e41071b6
#
_cell.length_a   1.000
_cell.length_b   1.000
_cell.length_c   1.000
_cell.angle_alpha   90.00
_cell.angle_beta   90.00
_cell.angle_gamma   90.00
#
_symmetry.space_group_name_H-M   'P 1'
#
loop_
_entity.id
_entity.type
_entity.pdbx_description
1 polymer ?
#
loop_
_entity_poly.entity_id
_entity_poly.type
_entity_poly.pdbx_seq_one_letter_code
_entity_poly.pdbx_strand_id
1 'polypeptide(L)'
;NQDISSWDVSSVTNMSMMFFNNYSFNQPIGDWDVSNVTDMSFMFNVLGVAHIESPAFNQDISSWDVSSVTNMEQMFQANTTFNQPIGNWDVSSVQNMRMMFYESSFNQPLNDWDVSNVTDMSVMLAFTDFNQDISSWDVSNVTTMYNMFTQSAFNQDISSWDVSSVTDMQQMFYAATSFNQDLSEWSVSNVDSC
;
A
#
# COMPACT_ATOMS: atom_id res chain seq x y z
N ASN A 1 -18.68 9.33 -15.76
CA ASN A 1 -18.74 8.08 -15.00
C ASN A 1 -19.60 7.06 -15.74
N GLN A 2 -19.11 6.56 -16.88
CA GLN A 2 -19.80 5.54 -17.68
C GLN A 2 -19.45 4.14 -17.15
N ASP A 3 -20.39 3.20 -17.31
CA ASP A 3 -20.17 1.80 -17.03
C ASP A 3 -19.12 1.22 -18.01
N ILE A 4 -18.05 0.69 -17.47
CA ILE A 4 -16.94 0.07 -18.20
C ILE A 4 -16.70 -1.38 -17.74
N SER A 5 -17.64 -1.95 -16.97
CA SER A 5 -17.53 -3.30 -16.41
C SER A 5 -17.33 -4.39 -17.47
N SER A 6 -17.88 -4.15 -18.67
CA SER A 6 -17.80 -5.09 -19.80
C SER A 6 -16.54 -4.95 -20.65
N TRP A 7 -15.60 -4.10 -20.29
CA TRP A 7 -14.35 -4.00 -21.05
C TRP A 7 -13.53 -5.27 -20.92
N ASP A 8 -13.03 -5.75 -22.04
CA ASP A 8 -12.02 -6.80 -22.06
C ASP A 8 -10.63 -6.17 -21.84
N VAL A 9 -10.11 -6.34 -20.63
CA VAL A 9 -8.79 -5.84 -20.23
C VAL A 9 -7.75 -6.97 -20.10
N SER A 10 -8.11 -8.20 -20.48
CA SER A 10 -7.28 -9.38 -20.26
C SER A 10 -5.89 -9.34 -20.92
N SER A 11 -5.71 -8.49 -21.92
CA SER A 11 -4.39 -8.31 -22.58
C SER A 11 -3.63 -7.08 -22.05
N VAL A 12 -4.17 -6.34 -21.07
CA VAL A 12 -3.53 -5.15 -20.53
C VAL A 12 -2.40 -5.54 -19.59
N THR A 13 -1.23 -4.96 -19.79
CA THR A 13 -0.06 -5.18 -18.93
C THR A 13 0.29 -4.00 -18.05
N ASN A 14 -0.22 -2.80 -18.35
CA ASN A 14 0.04 -1.59 -17.58
C ASN A 14 -1.27 -0.80 -17.40
N MET A 15 -1.66 -0.62 -16.14
CA MET A 15 -2.83 0.19 -15.73
C MET A 15 -2.42 1.40 -14.90
N SER A 16 -1.13 1.79 -14.96
CA SER A 16 -0.66 2.94 -14.20
C SER A 16 -1.46 4.20 -14.56
N MET A 17 -1.82 4.97 -13.53
CA MET A 17 -2.57 6.23 -13.66
C MET A 17 -3.95 6.12 -14.34
N MET A 18 -4.53 4.93 -14.56
CA MET A 18 -5.75 4.78 -15.35
C MET A 18 -6.92 5.61 -14.80
N PHE A 19 -7.04 5.73 -13.49
CA PHE A 19 -8.06 6.56 -12.83
C PHE A 19 -7.42 7.64 -11.94
N PHE A 20 -6.19 8.03 -12.27
CA PHE A 20 -5.45 9.05 -11.53
C PHE A 20 -6.23 10.35 -11.44
N ASN A 21 -6.34 10.88 -10.22
CA ASN A 21 -7.04 12.13 -9.92
C ASN A 21 -8.53 12.15 -10.36
N ASN A 22 -9.16 10.97 -10.38
CA ASN A 22 -10.58 10.83 -10.76
C ASN A 22 -11.45 10.67 -9.50
N TYR A 23 -11.98 11.78 -9.01
CA TYR A 23 -12.81 11.82 -7.80
C TYR A 23 -14.19 11.16 -7.97
N SER A 24 -14.68 11.02 -9.22
CA SER A 24 -16.05 10.56 -9.47
C SER A 24 -16.13 9.09 -9.87
N PHE A 25 -15.02 8.43 -10.16
CA PHE A 25 -15.03 7.06 -10.65
C PHE A 25 -15.38 6.07 -9.53
N ASN A 26 -16.45 5.32 -9.71
CA ASN A 26 -16.87 4.25 -8.79
C ASN A 26 -17.70 3.19 -9.52
N GLN A 27 -17.23 2.74 -10.69
CA GLN A 27 -17.93 1.70 -11.44
C GLN A 27 -17.45 0.29 -11.02
N PRO A 28 -18.32 -0.74 -11.11
CA PRO A 28 -17.95 -2.09 -10.75
C PRO A 28 -16.97 -2.66 -11.78
N ILE A 29 -15.73 -2.81 -11.36
CA ILE A 29 -14.63 -3.36 -12.16
C ILE A 29 -14.03 -4.62 -11.54
N GLY A 30 -14.70 -5.21 -10.54
CA GLY A 30 -14.23 -6.40 -9.83
C GLY A 30 -14.10 -7.63 -10.74
N ASP A 31 -14.89 -7.71 -11.81
CA ASP A 31 -14.85 -8.83 -12.76
C ASP A 31 -13.77 -8.68 -13.87
N TRP A 32 -12.98 -7.61 -13.83
CA TRP A 32 -11.89 -7.45 -14.79
C TRP A 32 -10.82 -8.53 -14.61
N ASP A 33 -10.39 -9.14 -15.72
CA ASP A 33 -9.21 -10.00 -15.74
C ASP A 33 -7.94 -9.14 -15.81
N VAL A 34 -7.31 -8.94 -14.65
CA VAL A 34 -6.08 -8.14 -14.51
C VAL A 34 -4.83 -9.01 -14.38
N SER A 35 -4.93 -10.31 -14.63
CA SER A 35 -3.87 -11.30 -14.38
C SER A 35 -2.56 -11.03 -15.14
N ASN A 36 -2.63 -10.29 -16.25
CA ASN A 36 -1.45 -9.91 -17.05
C ASN A 36 -0.88 -8.53 -16.67
N VAL A 37 -1.51 -7.81 -15.73
CA VAL A 37 -1.04 -6.47 -15.34
C VAL A 37 0.20 -6.57 -14.46
N THR A 38 1.24 -5.83 -14.82
CA THR A 38 2.50 -5.78 -14.08
C THR A 38 2.70 -4.44 -13.34
N ASP A 39 2.00 -3.39 -13.75
CA ASP A 39 2.12 -2.06 -13.16
C ASP A 39 0.73 -1.45 -12.90
N MET A 40 0.43 -1.23 -11.61
CA MET A 40 -0.80 -0.57 -11.13
C MET A 40 -0.50 0.75 -10.38
N SER A 41 0.70 1.31 -10.59
CA SER A 41 1.11 2.52 -9.91
C SER A 41 0.15 3.68 -10.16
N PHE A 42 -0.18 4.43 -9.10
CA PHE A 42 -1.07 5.60 -9.15
C PHE A 42 -2.50 5.33 -9.66
N MET A 43 -2.93 4.06 -9.81
CA MET A 43 -4.18 3.74 -10.52
C MET A 43 -5.40 4.45 -9.93
N PHE A 44 -5.54 4.51 -8.61
CA PHE A 44 -6.64 5.19 -7.90
C PHE A 44 -6.14 6.33 -7.01
N ASN A 45 -4.95 6.84 -7.31
CA ASN A 45 -4.36 7.96 -6.59
C ASN A 45 -5.15 9.24 -6.84
N VAL A 46 -5.37 10.00 -5.78
CA VAL A 46 -6.01 11.31 -5.84
C VAL A 46 -5.04 12.34 -5.29
N LEU A 47 -4.63 13.29 -6.11
CA LEU A 47 -3.80 14.41 -5.65
C LEU A 47 -4.70 15.38 -4.86
N GLY A 48 -4.62 15.29 -3.53
CA GLY A 48 -5.48 16.05 -2.68
C GLY A 48 -5.28 17.56 -2.76
N VAL A 49 -6.36 18.27 -2.97
CA VAL A 49 -6.77 19.29 -2.00
C VAL A 49 -7.86 18.62 -1.17
N ALA A 50 -7.47 17.86 -0.17
CA ALA A 50 -8.27 16.95 0.64
C ALA A 50 -9.51 17.55 1.32
N HIS A 51 -9.94 18.73 0.92
CA HIS A 51 -11.03 19.47 1.54
C HIS A 51 -12.16 19.86 0.56
N ILE A 52 -12.08 19.48 -0.72
CA ILE A 52 -13.07 19.92 -1.71
C ILE A 52 -13.91 18.76 -2.25
N GLU A 53 -13.30 17.60 -2.55
CA GLU A 53 -14.02 16.42 -3.02
C GLU A 53 -13.41 15.15 -2.45
N SER A 54 -14.22 14.23 -1.95
CA SER A 54 -13.75 12.89 -1.53
C SER A 54 -13.72 11.99 -2.74
N PRO A 55 -12.67 11.16 -2.92
CA PRO A 55 -12.65 10.16 -3.98
C PRO A 55 -13.82 9.18 -3.81
N ALA A 56 -14.42 8.75 -4.91
CA ALA A 56 -15.60 7.90 -4.86
C ALA A 56 -15.27 6.40 -4.88
N PHE A 57 -14.06 6.01 -5.34
CA PHE A 57 -13.75 4.60 -5.61
C PHE A 57 -13.68 3.79 -4.32
N ASN A 58 -14.63 2.84 -4.19
CA ASN A 58 -14.69 1.86 -3.12
C ASN A 58 -15.37 0.56 -3.60
N GLN A 59 -15.13 0.15 -4.83
CA GLN A 59 -15.67 -1.11 -5.33
C GLN A 59 -14.86 -2.30 -4.84
N ASP A 60 -15.54 -3.43 -4.69
CA ASP A 60 -14.89 -4.69 -4.35
C ASP A 60 -14.03 -5.17 -5.53
N ILE A 61 -12.73 -5.25 -5.29
CA ILE A 61 -11.70 -5.75 -6.21
C ILE A 61 -10.92 -6.91 -5.58
N SER A 62 -11.48 -7.54 -4.56
CA SER A 62 -10.83 -8.66 -3.85
C SER A 62 -10.60 -9.88 -4.74
N SER A 63 -11.38 -10.01 -5.82
CA SER A 63 -11.26 -11.10 -6.80
C SER A 63 -10.14 -10.91 -7.82
N TRP A 64 -9.48 -9.75 -7.86
CA TRP A 64 -8.41 -9.50 -8.82
C TRP A 64 -7.21 -10.43 -8.61
N ASP A 65 -6.76 -11.05 -9.69
CA ASP A 65 -5.47 -11.76 -9.72
C ASP A 65 -4.34 -10.74 -9.97
N VAL A 66 -3.68 -10.35 -8.89
CA VAL A 66 -2.57 -9.37 -8.94
C VAL A 66 -1.19 -10.04 -8.89
N SER A 67 -1.12 -11.36 -9.06
CA SER A 67 0.11 -12.15 -8.90
C SER A 67 1.25 -11.75 -9.85
N SER A 68 0.92 -11.10 -10.98
CA SER A 68 1.91 -10.58 -11.93
C SER A 68 2.38 -9.15 -11.62
N VAL A 69 1.73 -8.45 -10.67
CA VAL A 69 2.03 -7.04 -10.39
C VAL A 69 3.35 -6.90 -9.65
N THR A 70 4.23 -6.05 -10.17
CA THR A 70 5.53 -5.73 -9.55
C THR A 70 5.58 -4.33 -8.94
N ASN A 71 4.69 -3.44 -9.35
CA ASN A 71 4.67 -2.05 -8.91
C ASN A 71 3.26 -1.60 -8.51
N MET A 72 3.10 -1.26 -7.21
CA MET A 72 1.87 -0.71 -6.63
C MET A 72 2.11 0.68 -6.02
N GLU A 73 3.15 1.39 -6.49
CA GLU A 73 3.48 2.72 -5.98
C GLU A 73 2.26 3.64 -6.03
N GLN A 74 1.93 4.26 -4.89
CA GLN A 74 0.86 5.26 -4.77
C GLN A 74 -0.53 4.80 -5.26
N MET A 75 -0.80 3.48 -5.34
CA MET A 75 -2.04 2.96 -5.95
C MET A 75 -3.31 3.53 -5.32
N PHE A 76 -3.35 3.69 -4.01
CA PHE A 76 -4.49 4.22 -3.25
C PHE A 76 -4.14 5.48 -2.45
N GLN A 77 -3.10 6.21 -2.85
CA GLN A 77 -2.71 7.43 -2.17
C GLN A 77 -3.87 8.42 -2.10
N ALA A 78 -4.09 8.97 -0.91
CA ALA A 78 -5.15 9.93 -0.59
C ALA A 78 -6.57 9.46 -0.96
N ASN A 79 -6.76 8.16 -1.23
CA ASN A 79 -8.09 7.59 -1.41
C ASN A 79 -8.74 7.36 -0.04
N THR A 80 -9.45 8.37 0.45
CA THR A 80 -10.08 8.36 1.78
C THR A 80 -11.39 7.58 1.84
N THR A 81 -11.76 6.87 0.77
CA THR A 81 -13.01 6.08 0.70
C THR A 81 -12.73 4.60 0.56
N PHE A 82 -11.64 4.21 -0.12
CA PHE A 82 -11.32 2.82 -0.37
C PHE A 82 -10.96 2.08 0.93
N ASN A 83 -11.74 1.04 1.25
CA ASN A 83 -11.50 0.17 2.41
C ASN A 83 -12.03 -1.26 2.16
N GLN A 84 -11.78 -1.82 0.97
CA GLN A 84 -12.23 -3.16 0.61
C GLN A 84 -11.23 -4.24 1.07
N PRO A 85 -11.69 -5.50 1.33
CA PRO A 85 -10.85 -6.56 1.85
C PRO A 85 -9.95 -7.15 0.76
N ILE A 86 -8.74 -6.61 0.63
CA ILE A 86 -7.72 -7.06 -0.35
C ILE A 86 -6.64 -7.94 0.28
N GLY A 87 -6.86 -8.43 1.49
CA GLY A 87 -5.89 -9.26 2.20
C GLY A 87 -5.58 -10.61 1.54
N ASN A 88 -6.44 -11.06 0.63
CA ASN A 88 -6.26 -12.29 -0.15
C ASN A 88 -5.47 -12.11 -1.45
N TRP A 89 -5.05 -10.89 -1.78
CA TRP A 89 -4.23 -10.65 -2.96
C TRP A 89 -2.87 -11.37 -2.87
N ASP A 90 -2.47 -12.05 -3.92
CA ASP A 90 -1.11 -12.55 -4.06
C ASP A 90 -0.18 -11.39 -4.49
N VAL A 91 0.50 -10.79 -3.52
CA VAL A 91 1.43 -9.68 -3.75
C VAL A 91 2.88 -10.13 -3.80
N SER A 92 3.13 -11.45 -3.91
CA SER A 92 4.48 -12.02 -3.83
C SER A 92 5.43 -11.55 -4.93
N SER A 93 4.91 -11.01 -6.05
CA SER A 93 5.76 -10.42 -7.10
C SER A 93 6.06 -8.93 -6.91
N VAL A 94 5.40 -8.27 -5.95
CA VAL A 94 5.51 -6.81 -5.78
C VAL A 94 6.87 -6.43 -5.19
N GLN A 95 7.52 -5.46 -5.82
CA GLN A 95 8.81 -4.92 -5.39
C GLN A 95 8.71 -3.49 -4.83
N ASN A 96 7.70 -2.73 -5.25
CA ASN A 96 7.53 -1.33 -4.87
C ASN A 96 6.11 -1.09 -4.33
N MET A 97 6.03 -0.73 -3.03
CA MET A 97 4.79 -0.34 -2.33
C MET A 97 4.86 1.09 -1.79
N ARG A 98 5.80 1.90 -2.31
CA ARG A 98 5.99 3.27 -1.86
C ARG A 98 4.68 4.06 -1.90
N MET A 99 4.33 4.70 -0.78
CA MET A 99 3.13 5.55 -0.62
C MET A 99 1.80 4.87 -0.99
N MET A 100 1.73 3.53 -1.03
CA MET A 100 0.54 2.81 -1.53
C MET A 100 -0.76 3.25 -0.85
N PHE A 101 -0.73 3.49 0.46
CA PHE A 101 -1.88 3.92 1.27
C PHE A 101 -1.68 5.28 1.95
N TYR A 102 -0.70 6.08 1.50
CA TYR A 102 -0.42 7.39 2.07
C TYR A 102 -1.68 8.27 2.11
N GLU A 103 -2.02 8.85 3.28
CA GLU A 103 -3.23 9.66 3.49
C GLU A 103 -4.56 8.94 3.14
N SER A 104 -4.61 7.61 3.13
CA SER A 104 -5.84 6.84 2.87
C SER A 104 -6.58 6.47 4.16
N SER A 105 -7.85 6.06 4.03
CA SER A 105 -8.64 5.50 5.14
C SER A 105 -8.58 3.96 5.19
N PHE A 106 -7.67 3.35 4.45
CA PHE A 106 -7.56 1.89 4.40
C PHE A 106 -7.15 1.32 5.77
N ASN A 107 -7.92 0.34 6.27
CA ASN A 107 -7.65 -0.33 7.55
C ASN A 107 -8.18 -1.78 7.54
N GLN A 108 -7.95 -2.54 6.47
CA GLN A 108 -8.31 -3.96 6.39
C GLN A 108 -7.09 -4.84 6.70
N PRO A 109 -7.29 -6.09 7.18
CA PRO A 109 -6.20 -7.02 7.43
C PRO A 109 -5.35 -7.30 6.20
N LEU A 110 -4.02 -7.30 6.39
CA LEU A 110 -3.01 -7.59 5.37
C LEU A 110 -1.98 -8.63 5.86
N ASN A 111 -2.27 -9.34 6.94
CA ASN A 111 -1.34 -10.28 7.56
C ASN A 111 -0.96 -11.46 6.65
N ASP A 112 -1.78 -11.80 5.67
CA ASP A 112 -1.53 -12.91 4.74
C ASP A 112 -0.73 -12.49 3.49
N TRP A 113 -0.35 -11.22 3.37
CA TRP A 113 0.46 -10.75 2.25
C TRP A 113 1.90 -11.27 2.35
N ASP A 114 2.38 -11.90 1.29
CA ASP A 114 3.79 -12.22 1.09
C ASP A 114 4.51 -10.98 0.52
N VAL A 115 5.19 -10.24 1.39
CA VAL A 115 5.94 -9.02 1.02
C VAL A 115 7.44 -9.27 0.86
N SER A 116 7.86 -10.54 0.79
CA SER A 116 9.27 -10.93 0.80
C SER A 116 10.09 -10.38 -0.37
N ASN A 117 9.46 -9.99 -1.48
CA ASN A 117 10.14 -9.35 -2.61
C ASN A 117 10.10 -7.82 -2.60
N VAL A 118 9.43 -7.20 -1.61
CA VAL A 118 9.35 -5.75 -1.53
C VAL A 118 10.68 -5.14 -1.09
N THR A 119 11.13 -4.12 -1.82
CA THR A 119 12.36 -3.39 -1.51
C THR A 119 12.12 -1.96 -1.04
N ASP A 120 10.97 -1.36 -1.39
CA ASP A 120 10.61 0.01 -1.00
C ASP A 120 9.22 0.03 -0.35
N MET A 121 9.18 0.36 0.96
CA MET A 121 7.97 0.60 1.76
C MET A 121 7.89 2.04 2.27
N SER A 122 8.68 2.96 1.67
CA SER A 122 8.71 4.34 2.13
C SER A 122 7.33 4.99 2.06
N VAL A 123 6.97 5.68 3.14
CA VAL A 123 5.72 6.45 3.30
C VAL A 123 4.44 5.61 3.16
N MET A 124 4.52 4.27 3.11
CA MET A 124 3.41 3.39 2.72
C MET A 124 2.15 3.58 3.56
N LEU A 125 2.29 3.73 4.86
CA LEU A 125 1.19 3.82 5.83
C LEU A 125 1.22 5.14 6.63
N ALA A 126 1.89 6.16 6.08
CA ALA A 126 1.94 7.46 6.72
C ALA A 126 0.59 8.20 6.63
N PHE A 127 0.25 8.94 7.69
CA PHE A 127 -1.00 9.70 7.83
C PHE A 127 -2.26 8.84 7.68
N THR A 128 -2.24 7.61 8.25
CA THR A 128 -3.34 6.65 8.20
C THR A 128 -3.79 6.25 9.59
N ASP A 129 -5.03 5.77 9.69
CA ASP A 129 -5.56 5.08 10.87
C ASP A 129 -5.27 3.56 10.85
N PHE A 130 -4.42 3.09 9.92
CA PHE A 130 -4.08 1.68 9.81
C PHE A 130 -3.45 1.15 11.10
N ASN A 131 -4.06 0.09 11.65
CA ASN A 131 -3.57 -0.55 12.87
C ASN A 131 -3.85 -2.05 12.88
N GLN A 132 -3.70 -2.72 11.73
CA GLN A 132 -3.85 -4.16 11.63
C GLN A 132 -2.53 -4.88 11.85
N ASP A 133 -2.60 -6.13 12.28
CA ASP A 133 -1.44 -6.99 12.49
C ASP A 133 -0.71 -7.25 11.16
N ILE A 134 0.59 -6.98 11.15
CA ILE A 134 1.53 -7.22 10.05
C ILE A 134 2.82 -7.86 10.57
N SER A 135 2.78 -8.48 11.74
CA SER A 135 3.94 -9.11 12.37
C SER A 135 4.52 -10.29 11.57
N SER A 136 3.69 -10.91 10.73
CA SER A 136 4.07 -12.02 9.83
C SER A 136 4.86 -11.60 8.59
N TRP A 137 4.92 -10.30 8.28
CA TRP A 137 5.60 -9.83 7.07
C TRP A 137 7.09 -10.13 7.09
N ASP A 138 7.60 -10.77 6.04
CA ASP A 138 9.02 -10.90 5.78
C ASP A 138 9.55 -9.63 5.09
N VAL A 139 10.16 -8.73 5.87
CA VAL A 139 10.70 -7.46 5.40
C VAL A 139 12.22 -7.51 5.16
N SER A 140 12.82 -8.70 5.14
CA SER A 140 14.27 -8.87 5.08
C SER A 140 14.93 -8.32 3.80
N ASN A 141 14.16 -8.11 2.72
CA ASN A 141 14.63 -7.49 1.49
C ASN A 141 14.34 -5.99 1.39
N VAL A 142 13.62 -5.40 2.36
CA VAL A 142 13.31 -3.97 2.34
C VAL A 142 14.57 -3.14 2.61
N THR A 143 14.84 -2.18 1.74
CA THR A 143 16.01 -1.29 1.85
C THR A 143 15.66 0.10 2.37
N THR A 144 14.40 0.53 2.23
CA THR A 144 13.94 1.81 2.76
C THR A 144 12.55 1.72 3.39
N MET A 145 12.46 2.25 4.63
CA MET A 145 11.24 2.45 5.40
C MET A 145 11.06 3.95 5.79
N TYR A 146 11.65 4.83 4.97
CA TYR A 146 11.54 6.28 5.16
C TYR A 146 10.10 6.71 5.39
N ASN A 147 9.80 7.40 6.49
CA ASN A 147 8.47 7.90 6.85
C ASN A 147 7.34 6.84 6.89
N MET A 148 7.61 5.54 6.95
CA MET A 148 6.60 4.48 6.74
C MET A 148 5.35 4.63 7.61
N PHE A 149 5.51 5.00 8.88
CA PHE A 149 4.43 5.18 9.86
C PHE A 149 4.32 6.62 10.39
N THR A 150 4.85 7.59 9.67
CA THR A 150 4.75 9.01 10.06
C THR A 150 3.29 9.40 10.30
N GLN A 151 3.00 9.98 11.49
CA GLN A 151 1.67 10.43 11.88
C GLN A 151 0.56 9.37 11.70
N SER A 152 0.89 8.08 11.87
CA SER A 152 -0.09 6.98 11.79
C SER A 152 -0.58 6.56 13.18
N ALA A 153 -1.72 5.87 13.21
CA ALA A 153 -2.26 5.25 14.43
C ALA A 153 -1.64 3.87 14.73
N PHE A 154 -0.69 3.41 13.91
CA PHE A 154 -0.10 2.08 14.01
C PHE A 154 0.56 1.83 15.36
N ASN A 155 0.19 0.70 16.00
CA ASN A 155 0.79 0.26 17.27
C ASN A 155 0.78 -1.28 17.41
N GLN A 156 1.02 -2.03 16.33
CA GLN A 156 1.13 -3.47 16.42
C GLN A 156 2.58 -3.90 16.64
N ASP A 157 2.76 -5.10 17.21
CA ASP A 157 4.07 -5.66 17.47
C ASP A 157 4.76 -6.06 16.16
N ILE A 158 5.89 -5.44 15.89
CA ILE A 158 6.78 -5.71 14.76
C ILE A 158 8.21 -6.01 15.21
N SER A 159 8.39 -6.41 16.45
CA SER A 159 9.70 -6.73 17.03
C SER A 159 10.41 -7.88 16.30
N SER A 160 9.64 -8.77 15.66
CA SER A 160 10.15 -9.91 14.89
C SER A 160 10.68 -9.58 13.51
N TRP A 161 10.50 -8.34 13.02
CA TRP A 161 10.95 -7.96 11.69
C TRP A 161 12.48 -8.02 11.56
N ASP A 162 12.97 -8.66 10.51
CA ASP A 162 14.39 -8.58 10.12
C ASP A 162 14.61 -7.31 9.29
N VAL A 163 15.09 -6.26 9.94
CA VAL A 163 15.36 -4.96 9.31
C VAL A 163 16.84 -4.79 8.94
N SER A 164 17.61 -5.86 8.90
CA SER A 164 19.05 -5.80 8.67
C SER A 164 19.48 -5.30 7.30
N SER A 165 18.57 -5.36 6.30
CA SER A 165 18.80 -4.79 4.96
C SER A 165 18.43 -3.31 4.82
N VAL A 166 17.74 -2.74 5.82
CA VAL A 166 17.25 -1.36 5.74
C VAL A 166 18.41 -0.37 5.92
N THR A 167 18.52 0.57 5.00
CA THR A 167 19.54 1.64 5.04
C THR A 167 18.95 3.00 5.39
N ASP A 168 17.65 3.22 5.15
CA ASP A 168 16.97 4.48 5.44
C ASP A 168 15.68 4.22 6.26
N MET A 169 15.69 4.69 7.52
CA MET A 169 14.54 4.69 8.44
C MET A 169 14.20 6.13 8.89
N GLN A 170 14.69 7.15 8.17
CA GLN A 170 14.48 8.53 8.58
C GLN A 170 12.98 8.80 8.81
N GLN A 171 12.65 9.34 9.99
CA GLN A 171 11.31 9.71 10.39
C GLN A 171 10.27 8.56 10.34
N MET A 172 10.68 7.29 10.39
CA MET A 172 9.76 6.14 10.27
C MET A 172 8.55 6.24 11.21
N PHE A 173 8.75 6.71 12.45
CA PHE A 173 7.69 6.89 13.44
C PHE A 173 7.49 8.36 13.84
N TYR A 174 7.86 9.31 12.98
CA TYR A 174 7.71 10.73 13.30
C TYR A 174 6.25 11.06 13.63
N ALA A 175 6.01 11.63 14.82
CA ALA A 175 4.68 11.96 15.32
C ALA A 175 3.65 10.79 15.34
N ALA A 176 4.11 9.54 15.29
CA ALA A 176 3.27 8.34 15.49
C ALA A 176 3.00 8.16 17.00
N THR A 177 2.14 8.99 17.57
CA THR A 177 1.96 9.14 19.03
C THR A 177 1.38 7.91 19.72
N SER A 178 0.81 6.98 18.97
CA SER A 178 0.27 5.71 19.47
C SER A 178 1.35 4.62 19.59
N PHE A 179 2.43 4.72 18.83
CA PHE A 179 3.43 3.66 18.75
C PHE A 179 4.28 3.59 20.03
N ASN A 180 4.28 2.41 20.68
CA ASN A 180 5.03 2.18 21.91
C ASN A 180 5.60 0.75 22.03
N GLN A 181 5.81 0.05 20.91
CA GLN A 181 6.32 -1.30 20.91
C GLN A 181 7.83 -1.37 21.17
N ASP A 182 8.29 -2.47 21.74
CA ASP A 182 9.72 -2.73 21.98
C ASP A 182 10.41 -3.18 20.70
N LEU A 183 11.38 -2.41 20.24
CA LEU A 183 12.18 -2.68 19.03
C LEU A 183 13.66 -2.94 19.37
N SER A 184 13.98 -3.28 20.62
CA SER A 184 15.35 -3.47 21.09
C SER A 184 16.11 -4.58 20.37
N GLU A 185 15.40 -5.55 19.77
CA GLU A 185 15.99 -6.67 19.02
C GLU A 185 16.32 -6.32 17.55
N TRP A 186 15.92 -5.12 17.05
CA TRP A 186 16.21 -4.75 15.68
C TRP A 186 17.71 -4.54 15.44
N SER A 187 18.23 -5.15 14.38
CA SER A 187 19.59 -4.92 13.90
C SER A 187 19.63 -3.72 12.94
N VAL A 188 19.99 -2.55 13.47
CA VAL A 188 20.01 -1.27 12.71
C VAL A 188 21.41 -0.84 12.30
N SER A 189 22.38 -1.77 12.25
CA SER A 189 23.77 -1.45 11.96
C SER A 189 24.03 -0.90 10.56
N ASN A 190 23.11 -1.15 9.62
CA ASN A 190 23.22 -0.69 8.23
C ASN A 190 22.41 0.59 7.97
N VAL A 191 21.74 1.13 8.99
CA VAL A 191 20.93 2.35 8.84
C VAL A 191 21.84 3.57 8.80
N ASP A 192 21.86 4.25 7.66
CA ASP A 192 22.63 5.49 7.46
C ASP A 192 21.85 6.72 7.95
N SER A 193 20.54 6.62 8.09
CA SER A 193 19.63 7.73 8.39
C SER A 193 18.43 7.27 9.22
N CYS A 194 18.22 7.88 10.39
CA CYS A 194 17.13 7.58 11.32
C CYS A 194 16.58 8.82 12.05
#